data_bb2693527c51fbbec4f77aa935bf00ab
#
_entry.id   bb2693527c51fbbec4f77aa935bf00ab
#
_cell.length_a   1.000
_cell.length_b   1.000
_cell.length_c   1.000
_cell.angle_alpha   90.00
_cell.angle_beta   90.00
_cell.angle_gamma   90.00
#
_symmetry.space_group_name_H-M   'P 1'
#
loop_
_entity.id
_entity.type
_entity.pdbx_description
1 polymer ?
#
loop_
_entity_poly.entity_id
_entity_poly.type
_entity_poly.pdbx_seq_one_letter_code
_entity_poly.pdbx_strand_id
1 'polypeptide(L)'
;MTSTSKWLLAGAWATGAGVVLMACLLAGKTAPSSAAPAAVPPKPAAGAAAEEQFQSPEETAKKFKAELDRLAERKGLVSIVELVRQAEAQKTTTIETLPDPGQKLAGAAIYAKARPGVVIIGGNAKGKRRRAPEMIFGSGFVIRKDGVIVTNCHVVIGFQDMKTVGVMTDDGRMFPITAVLAADSRNDVAILKVEADNLTPLPVAESAPVGAKVYCISHPALNTPETENGFYTLTEGVVSGKFRLRLHGFPPLNVLAVTADYAKGSSGAPILNEHGAVVGIVCETLPLYGDAQEQDVQMVWKFSRPSSSILALLREKPPAAKP
;
A
#
# COMPACT_ATOMS: atom_id res chain seq x y z
N MET A 1 -34.43 -4.38 7.36
CA MET A 1 -34.56 -3.15 8.17
C MET A 1 -33.23 -2.45 8.04
N THR A 2 -33.18 -1.41 7.20
CA THR A 2 -32.00 -0.64 6.80
C THR A 2 -31.88 0.57 7.71
N SER A 3 -30.76 0.72 8.42
CA SER A 3 -30.45 1.93 9.17
C SER A 3 -29.26 2.63 8.53
N THR A 4 -29.56 3.65 7.72
CA THR A 4 -28.60 4.63 7.21
C THR A 4 -28.46 5.76 8.22
N SER A 5 -27.30 5.89 8.84
CA SER A 5 -27.00 7.04 9.72
C SER A 5 -26.50 8.19 8.86
N LYS A 6 -27.36 9.21 8.70
CA LYS A 6 -27.03 10.50 8.09
C LYS A 6 -26.33 11.39 9.10
N TRP A 7 -25.18 11.95 8.73
CA TRP A 7 -24.57 13.06 9.46
C TRP A 7 -24.85 14.36 8.74
N LEU A 8 -25.65 15.21 9.35
CA LEU A 8 -25.88 16.60 8.99
C LEU A 8 -24.90 17.47 9.79
N LEU A 9 -24.07 18.25 9.10
CA LEU A 9 -23.48 19.47 9.64
C LEU A 9 -23.66 20.57 8.58
N ALA A 10 -24.66 21.42 8.81
CA ALA A 10 -24.86 22.65 8.07
C ALA A 10 -23.95 23.74 8.63
N GLY A 11 -23.20 24.41 7.78
CA GLY A 11 -22.47 25.63 8.11
C GLY A 11 -22.42 26.55 6.89
N ALA A 12 -23.33 27.54 6.87
CA ALA A 12 -23.39 28.58 5.86
C ALA A 12 -22.23 29.57 5.98
N TRP A 13 -21.58 29.90 4.88
CA TRP A 13 -20.75 31.10 4.77
C TRP A 13 -21.10 31.89 3.50
N ALA A 14 -21.36 33.16 3.77
CA ALA A 14 -21.84 34.15 2.80
C ALA A 14 -20.70 34.70 1.94
N THR A 15 -21.11 35.10 0.76
CA THR A 15 -20.50 35.90 -0.30
C THR A 15 -19.61 37.04 0.11
N GLY A 16 -18.46 37.22 -0.59
CA GLY A 16 -17.67 38.43 -0.58
C GLY A 16 -16.75 38.49 -1.79
N ALA A 17 -17.22 39.12 -2.86
CA ALA A 17 -16.41 39.47 -4.02
C ALA A 17 -15.47 40.64 -3.69
N GLY A 18 -14.20 40.56 -4.10
CA GLY A 18 -13.25 41.65 -4.03
C GLY A 18 -12.15 41.48 -5.06
N VAL A 19 -12.35 42.11 -6.22
CA VAL A 19 -11.33 42.31 -7.26
C VAL A 19 -10.40 43.43 -6.82
N VAL A 20 -9.09 43.17 -6.76
CA VAL A 20 -8.08 44.26 -6.73
C VAL A 20 -7.06 43.98 -7.82
N LEU A 21 -7.19 44.75 -8.90
CA LEU A 21 -6.13 44.97 -9.89
C LEU A 21 -5.13 45.98 -9.30
N MET A 22 -3.85 45.63 -9.27
CA MET A 22 -2.79 46.64 -9.09
C MET A 22 -1.66 46.40 -10.09
N ALA A 23 -1.65 47.23 -11.11
CA ALA A 23 -0.55 47.42 -12.05
C ALA A 23 0.55 48.27 -11.39
N CYS A 24 1.79 47.84 -11.40
CA CYS A 24 2.94 48.70 -11.22
C CYS A 24 3.95 48.47 -12.34
N LEU A 25 3.97 49.40 -13.26
CA LEU A 25 5.07 49.68 -14.18
C LEU A 25 6.17 50.43 -13.41
N LEU A 26 7.39 49.92 -13.42
CA LEU A 26 8.59 50.75 -13.32
C LEU A 26 9.72 50.10 -14.11
N ALA A 27 10.14 50.85 -15.14
CA ALA A 27 11.29 50.53 -15.98
C ALA A 27 12.60 50.87 -15.25
N GLY A 28 13.51 49.91 -15.21
CA GLY A 28 14.88 50.12 -14.82
C GLY A 28 15.81 49.43 -15.82
N LYS A 29 16.46 50.22 -16.69
CA LYS A 29 17.51 49.78 -17.61
C LYS A 29 18.78 49.49 -16.82
N THR A 30 19.27 48.28 -16.89
CA THR A 30 20.67 47.95 -16.55
C THR A 30 21.29 47.18 -17.72
N ALA A 31 22.55 47.55 -18.06
CA ALA A 31 23.30 47.08 -19.19
C ALA A 31 23.67 45.60 -19.11
N PRO A 32 23.91 44.93 -20.25
CA PRO A 32 24.25 43.49 -20.24
C PRO A 32 25.73 43.33 -19.86
N SER A 33 25.94 42.58 -18.80
CA SER A 33 27.24 41.98 -18.46
C SER A 33 27.49 40.80 -19.39
N SER A 34 28.54 40.86 -20.19
CA SER A 34 29.04 39.80 -21.04
C SER A 34 29.69 38.70 -20.16
N ALA A 35 28.92 37.67 -19.85
CA ALA A 35 29.43 36.43 -19.31
C ALA A 35 29.69 35.46 -20.48
N ALA A 36 30.91 34.95 -20.59
CA ALA A 36 31.31 33.93 -21.57
C ALA A 36 30.42 32.68 -21.42
N PRO A 37 30.07 32.00 -22.53
CA PRO A 37 29.23 30.80 -22.45
C PRO A 37 29.98 29.70 -21.69
N ALA A 38 29.33 29.18 -20.65
CA ALA A 38 29.81 28.01 -19.93
C ALA A 38 29.91 26.82 -20.90
N ALA A 39 31.06 26.12 -20.86
CA ALA A 39 31.30 24.95 -21.67
C ALA A 39 30.22 23.89 -21.43
N VAL A 40 29.53 23.50 -22.51
CA VAL A 40 28.60 22.39 -22.52
C VAL A 40 29.37 21.12 -22.14
N PRO A 41 28.95 20.37 -21.09
CA PRO A 41 29.60 19.12 -20.77
C PRO A 41 29.49 18.16 -21.94
N PRO A 42 30.48 17.32 -22.21
CA PRO A 42 30.45 16.38 -23.33
C PRO A 42 29.25 15.43 -23.17
N LYS A 43 28.50 15.30 -24.26
CA LYS A 43 27.40 14.34 -24.38
C LYS A 43 27.97 12.95 -24.02
N PRO A 44 27.38 12.20 -23.07
CA PRO A 44 27.81 10.85 -22.77
C PRO A 44 27.74 10.01 -24.06
N ALA A 45 28.82 9.25 -24.31
CA ALA A 45 28.90 8.35 -25.47
C ALA A 45 27.68 7.43 -25.47
N ALA A 46 27.05 7.29 -26.63
CA ALA A 46 25.93 6.41 -26.84
C ALA A 46 26.40 4.95 -26.68
N GLY A 47 26.46 4.48 -25.43
CA GLY A 47 26.38 3.06 -25.13
C GLY A 47 24.97 2.60 -25.58
N ALA A 48 24.88 1.43 -26.24
CA ALA A 48 23.63 0.85 -26.70
C ALA A 48 22.57 1.06 -25.61
N ALA A 49 21.51 1.83 -25.94
CA ALA A 49 20.40 2.04 -25.01
C ALA A 49 19.86 0.66 -24.70
N ALA A 50 19.93 0.26 -23.42
CA ALA A 50 19.24 -0.93 -22.97
C ALA A 50 17.76 -0.75 -23.37
N GLU A 51 17.22 -1.72 -24.10
CA GLU A 51 15.85 -1.68 -24.55
C GLU A 51 14.94 -1.45 -23.35
N GLU A 52 14.15 -0.39 -23.36
CA GLU A 52 13.29 0.00 -22.25
C GLU A 52 12.24 -1.10 -22.06
N GLN A 53 12.29 -1.80 -20.91
CA GLN A 53 11.38 -2.91 -20.64
C GLN A 53 10.08 -2.38 -20.03
N PHE A 54 9.02 -2.45 -20.81
CA PHE A 54 7.66 -2.21 -20.30
C PHE A 54 7.08 -3.48 -19.68
N GLN A 55 6.43 -3.31 -18.53
CA GLN A 55 5.69 -4.39 -17.89
C GLN A 55 4.31 -4.54 -18.56
N SER A 56 3.89 -5.78 -18.81
CA SER A 56 2.52 -6.08 -19.19
C SER A 56 1.71 -6.51 -17.95
N PRO A 57 0.75 -5.70 -17.51
CA PRO A 57 -0.17 -6.10 -16.45
C PRO A 57 -0.95 -7.37 -16.80
N GLU A 58 -1.36 -7.51 -18.06
CA GLU A 58 -2.09 -8.68 -18.55
C GLU A 58 -1.23 -9.97 -18.46
N GLU A 59 0.04 -9.91 -18.84
CA GLU A 59 0.96 -11.05 -18.73
C GLU A 59 1.19 -11.43 -17.27
N THR A 60 1.31 -10.43 -16.38
CA THR A 60 1.45 -10.65 -14.93
C THR A 60 0.21 -11.34 -14.36
N ALA A 61 -1.00 -10.90 -14.74
CA ALA A 61 -2.24 -11.52 -14.32
C ALA A 61 -2.39 -12.95 -14.87
N LYS A 62 -2.05 -13.19 -16.14
CA LYS A 62 -2.03 -14.53 -16.75
C LYS A 62 -1.06 -15.46 -16.05
N LYS A 63 0.15 -14.98 -15.74
CA LYS A 63 1.14 -15.75 -14.98
C LYS A 63 0.63 -16.08 -13.59
N PHE A 64 0.07 -15.09 -12.88
CA PHE A 64 -0.51 -15.32 -11.56
C PHE A 64 -1.59 -16.40 -11.60
N LYS A 65 -2.52 -16.32 -12.57
CA LYS A 65 -3.59 -17.30 -12.74
C LYS A 65 -3.02 -18.71 -13.00
N ALA A 66 -2.08 -18.84 -13.93
CA ALA A 66 -1.48 -20.13 -14.27
C ALA A 66 -0.77 -20.77 -13.06
N GLU A 67 0.00 -20.00 -12.29
CA GLU A 67 0.67 -20.50 -11.10
C GLU A 67 -0.32 -20.82 -9.97
N LEU A 68 -1.42 -20.05 -9.84
CA LEU A 68 -2.47 -20.33 -8.86
C LEU A 68 -3.24 -21.62 -9.21
N ASP A 69 -3.51 -21.87 -10.49
CA ASP A 69 -4.13 -23.13 -10.95
C ASP A 69 -3.23 -24.33 -10.63
N ARG A 70 -1.92 -24.24 -10.85
CA ARG A 70 -0.94 -25.27 -10.44
C ARG A 70 -0.92 -25.45 -8.90
N LEU A 71 -0.99 -24.34 -8.16
CA LEU A 71 -1.06 -24.40 -6.70
C LEU A 71 -2.31 -25.13 -6.22
N ALA A 72 -3.45 -24.94 -6.89
CA ALA A 72 -4.72 -25.58 -6.55
C ALA A 72 -4.68 -27.13 -6.67
N GLU A 73 -3.76 -27.68 -7.49
CA GLU A 73 -3.58 -29.12 -7.66
C GLU A 73 -2.73 -29.76 -6.53
N ARG A 74 -2.04 -28.93 -5.72
CA ARG A 74 -1.20 -29.42 -4.62
C ARG A 74 -2.07 -29.97 -3.48
N LYS A 75 -1.65 -31.11 -2.95
CA LYS A 75 -2.24 -31.69 -1.73
C LYS A 75 -1.65 -31.06 -0.47
N GLY A 76 -2.41 -31.07 0.61
CA GLY A 76 -1.92 -30.63 1.92
C GLY A 76 -1.94 -29.11 2.13
N LEU A 77 -2.60 -28.35 1.25
CA LEU A 77 -2.80 -26.90 1.46
C LEU A 77 -3.66 -26.66 2.71
N VAL A 78 -3.31 -25.65 3.47
CA VAL A 78 -4.15 -25.17 4.57
C VAL A 78 -5.46 -24.63 3.99
N SER A 79 -6.59 -25.04 4.55
CA SER A 79 -7.88 -24.61 4.06
C SER A 79 -8.11 -23.10 4.28
N ILE A 80 -8.83 -22.48 3.35
CA ILE A 80 -9.19 -21.06 3.48
C ILE A 80 -9.97 -20.80 4.78
N VAL A 81 -10.87 -21.72 5.16
CA VAL A 81 -11.63 -21.61 6.42
C VAL A 81 -10.68 -21.56 7.62
N GLU A 82 -9.63 -22.37 7.61
CA GLU A 82 -8.64 -22.38 8.69
C GLU A 82 -7.80 -21.09 8.70
N LEU A 83 -7.38 -20.56 7.55
CA LEU A 83 -6.65 -19.29 7.48
C LEU A 83 -7.50 -18.12 8.01
N VAL A 84 -8.78 -18.05 7.63
CA VAL A 84 -9.72 -17.03 8.14
C VAL A 84 -9.90 -17.18 9.64
N ARG A 85 -10.12 -18.42 10.15
CA ARG A 85 -10.23 -18.70 11.59
C ARG A 85 -9.00 -18.24 12.37
N GLN A 86 -7.81 -18.46 11.81
CA GLN A 86 -6.54 -17.99 12.43
C GLN A 86 -6.47 -16.47 12.49
N ALA A 87 -6.91 -15.78 11.44
CA ALA A 87 -6.98 -14.31 11.43
C ALA A 87 -7.97 -13.78 12.47
N GLU A 88 -9.13 -14.42 12.62
CA GLU A 88 -10.15 -14.06 13.61
C GLU A 88 -9.70 -14.29 15.06
N ALA A 89 -8.74 -15.18 15.29
CA ALA A 89 -8.23 -15.48 16.64
C ALA A 89 -7.46 -14.31 17.29
N GLN A 90 -7.14 -13.23 16.54
CA GLN A 90 -6.52 -11.99 17.04
C GLN A 90 -5.26 -12.25 17.89
N LYS A 91 -4.34 -13.05 17.38
CA LYS A 91 -3.11 -13.41 18.08
C LYS A 91 -1.98 -12.42 17.79
N THR A 92 -1.01 -12.35 18.69
CA THR A 92 0.30 -11.74 18.49
C THR A 92 1.36 -12.82 18.29
N THR A 93 2.52 -12.43 17.78
CA THR A 93 3.67 -13.34 17.60
C THR A 93 4.97 -12.59 17.91
N THR A 94 6.04 -13.31 18.20
CA THR A 94 7.36 -12.71 18.42
C THR A 94 8.22 -12.93 17.18
N ILE A 95 8.44 -11.87 16.42
CA ILE A 95 9.24 -11.89 15.19
C ILE A 95 10.11 -10.63 15.16
N GLU A 96 11.41 -10.82 14.94
CA GLU A 96 12.35 -9.74 14.71
C GLU A 96 12.27 -9.25 13.26
N THR A 97 12.33 -7.95 13.08
CA THR A 97 12.38 -7.26 11.78
C THR A 97 13.74 -6.62 11.57
N LEU A 98 14.08 -6.37 10.30
CA LEU A 98 15.24 -5.55 9.99
C LEU A 98 14.96 -4.09 10.40
N PRO A 99 15.92 -3.41 11.07
CA PRO A 99 15.78 -2.02 11.44
C PRO A 99 15.91 -1.11 10.20
N ASP A 100 15.44 0.13 10.33
CA ASP A 100 15.64 1.17 9.31
C ASP A 100 17.14 1.37 9.06
N PRO A 101 17.62 1.25 7.80
CA PRO A 101 19.04 1.40 7.47
C PRO A 101 19.56 2.85 7.58
N GLY A 102 18.69 3.85 7.68
CA GLY A 102 19.04 5.27 7.85
C GLY A 102 19.66 5.94 6.63
N GLN A 103 20.00 5.21 5.57
CA GLN A 103 20.60 5.75 4.37
C GLN A 103 19.53 6.22 3.38
N LYS A 104 19.54 7.50 3.02
CA LYS A 104 18.63 8.06 2.02
C LYS A 104 18.94 7.54 0.61
N LEU A 105 17.86 7.23 -0.11
CA LEU A 105 17.88 6.73 -1.48
C LEU A 105 17.00 7.63 -2.37
N ALA A 106 17.33 7.70 -3.67
CA ALA A 106 16.44 8.27 -4.68
C ALA A 106 15.27 7.32 -4.98
N GLY A 107 14.15 7.85 -5.48
CA GLY A 107 12.94 7.06 -5.74
C GLY A 107 13.17 5.82 -6.61
N ALA A 108 13.98 5.94 -7.68
CA ALA A 108 14.33 4.81 -8.53
C ALA A 108 15.11 3.71 -7.76
N ALA A 109 16.02 4.12 -6.86
CA ALA A 109 16.79 3.18 -6.03
C ALA A 109 15.90 2.52 -4.96
N ILE A 110 14.93 3.27 -4.39
CA ILE A 110 13.93 2.72 -3.48
C ILE A 110 13.10 1.65 -4.21
N TYR A 111 12.62 1.95 -5.42
CA TYR A 111 11.88 1.00 -6.22
C TYR A 111 12.67 -0.27 -6.51
N ALA A 112 13.88 -0.15 -7.02
CA ALA A 112 14.72 -1.29 -7.36
C ALA A 112 15.03 -2.17 -6.14
N LYS A 113 15.26 -1.55 -4.96
CA LYS A 113 15.59 -2.25 -3.72
C LYS A 113 14.36 -2.89 -3.05
N ALA A 114 13.23 -2.20 -3.05
CA ALA A 114 12.06 -2.63 -2.30
C ALA A 114 11.10 -3.52 -3.10
N ARG A 115 11.02 -3.36 -4.42
CA ARG A 115 10.13 -4.15 -5.29
C ARG A 115 10.20 -5.66 -5.07
N PRO A 116 11.39 -6.30 -4.96
CA PRO A 116 11.47 -7.74 -4.70
C PRO A 116 10.86 -8.18 -3.36
N GLY A 117 10.72 -7.24 -2.42
CA GLY A 117 10.06 -7.47 -1.13
C GLY A 117 8.55 -7.22 -1.13
N VAL A 118 7.99 -6.68 -2.22
CA VAL A 118 6.53 -6.48 -2.37
C VAL A 118 5.94 -7.68 -3.09
N VAL A 119 4.79 -8.17 -2.62
CA VAL A 119 4.17 -9.38 -3.14
C VAL A 119 2.71 -9.14 -3.54
N ILE A 120 2.28 -9.87 -4.56
CA ILE A 120 0.87 -9.96 -4.94
C ILE A 120 0.22 -11.04 -4.09
N ILE A 121 -0.87 -10.71 -3.41
CA ILE A 121 -1.70 -11.67 -2.69
C ILE A 121 -3.04 -11.74 -3.43
N GLY A 122 -3.49 -12.94 -3.79
CA GLY A 122 -4.73 -13.02 -4.54
C GLY A 122 -5.26 -14.44 -4.67
N GLY A 123 -6.40 -14.54 -5.32
CA GLY A 123 -7.06 -15.81 -5.56
C GLY A 123 -8.18 -15.73 -6.58
N ASN A 124 -8.66 -16.88 -7.02
CA ASN A 124 -9.84 -16.99 -7.88
C ASN A 124 -11.11 -16.97 -7.05
N ALA A 125 -12.05 -16.09 -7.45
CA ALA A 125 -13.33 -15.92 -6.78
C ALA A 125 -14.19 -17.19 -6.82
N LYS A 126 -14.98 -17.42 -5.76
CA LYS A 126 -16.04 -18.44 -5.75
C LYS A 126 -17.22 -17.93 -6.58
N GLY A 127 -17.57 -18.70 -7.61
CA GLY A 127 -18.79 -18.48 -8.38
C GLY A 127 -18.67 -17.41 -9.47
N LYS A 128 -19.38 -17.63 -10.58
CA LYS A 128 -19.51 -16.70 -11.67
C LYS A 128 -20.63 -15.69 -11.35
N ARG A 129 -20.32 -14.60 -10.67
CA ARG A 129 -21.21 -13.43 -10.67
C ARG A 129 -21.04 -12.73 -12.01
N ARG A 130 -22.12 -12.38 -12.69
CA ARG A 130 -22.18 -11.86 -14.07
C ARG A 130 -21.32 -10.60 -14.33
N ARG A 131 -20.73 -9.97 -13.28
CA ARG A 131 -19.87 -8.77 -13.34
C ARG A 131 -18.75 -8.77 -12.30
N ALA A 132 -18.48 -9.88 -11.60
CA ALA A 132 -17.37 -9.94 -10.66
C ALA A 132 -16.10 -10.37 -11.40
N PRO A 133 -14.93 -9.79 -11.08
CA PRO A 133 -13.65 -10.22 -11.64
C PRO A 133 -13.41 -11.70 -11.30
N GLU A 134 -12.83 -12.45 -12.23
CA GLU A 134 -12.44 -13.85 -12.01
C GLU A 134 -11.37 -13.97 -10.93
N MET A 135 -10.49 -12.97 -10.86
CA MET A 135 -9.38 -12.87 -9.91
C MET A 135 -9.58 -11.67 -8.99
N ILE A 136 -9.20 -11.83 -7.73
CA ILE A 136 -9.16 -10.77 -6.73
C ILE A 136 -7.73 -10.65 -6.25
N PHE A 137 -7.19 -9.43 -6.28
CA PHE A 137 -5.83 -9.12 -5.88
C PHE A 137 -5.79 -8.14 -4.71
N GLY A 138 -4.77 -8.32 -3.89
CA GLY A 138 -4.33 -7.42 -2.85
C GLY A 138 -2.80 -7.35 -2.86
N SER A 139 -2.24 -6.63 -1.94
CA SER A 139 -0.81 -6.43 -1.79
C SER A 139 -0.32 -6.96 -0.45
N GLY A 140 0.96 -7.21 -0.37
CA GLY A 140 1.67 -7.52 0.86
C GLY A 140 3.15 -7.20 0.72
N PHE A 141 3.89 -7.40 1.79
CA PHE A 141 5.34 -7.27 1.76
C PHE A 141 6.03 -8.22 2.72
N VAL A 142 7.21 -8.62 2.33
CA VAL A 142 8.07 -9.55 3.08
C VAL A 142 8.77 -8.80 4.21
N ILE A 143 8.80 -9.35 5.41
CA ILE A 143 9.57 -8.84 6.57
C ILE A 143 10.66 -9.79 7.03
N ARG A 144 10.64 -11.05 6.54
CA ARG A 144 11.71 -12.05 6.79
C ARG A 144 11.95 -12.91 5.56
N LYS A 145 13.21 -13.24 5.32
CA LYS A 145 13.63 -14.05 4.18
C LYS A 145 13.03 -15.46 4.12
N ASP A 146 12.60 -15.98 5.26
CA ASP A 146 11.98 -17.30 5.42
C ASP A 146 10.46 -17.28 5.18
N GLY A 147 9.90 -16.24 4.57
CA GLY A 147 8.51 -16.23 4.13
C GLY A 147 7.51 -15.66 5.14
N VAL A 148 7.93 -14.71 5.99
CA VAL A 148 6.98 -13.94 6.80
C VAL A 148 6.57 -12.67 6.06
N ILE A 149 5.26 -12.49 5.88
CA ILE A 149 4.64 -11.47 5.04
C ILE A 149 3.63 -10.69 5.85
N VAL A 150 3.60 -9.37 5.66
CA VAL A 150 2.59 -8.47 6.22
C VAL A 150 1.56 -8.13 5.15
N THR A 151 0.30 -8.11 5.53
CA THR A 151 -0.83 -7.61 4.73
C THR A 151 -1.94 -7.07 5.64
N ASN A 152 -3.08 -6.65 5.08
CA ASN A 152 -4.23 -6.28 5.89
C ASN A 152 -5.03 -7.50 6.37
N CYS A 153 -5.66 -7.35 7.54
CA CYS A 153 -6.56 -8.36 8.08
C CYS A 153 -7.79 -8.57 7.17
N HIS A 154 -8.37 -7.47 6.62
CA HIS A 154 -9.51 -7.58 5.70
C HIS A 154 -9.18 -8.32 4.39
N VAL A 155 -7.91 -8.30 3.92
CA VAL A 155 -7.45 -9.10 2.77
C VAL A 155 -7.58 -10.59 3.09
N VAL A 156 -7.13 -11.00 4.29
CA VAL A 156 -7.21 -12.40 4.74
C VAL A 156 -8.66 -12.83 4.96
N ILE A 157 -9.47 -12.00 5.58
CA ILE A 157 -10.91 -12.29 5.75
C ILE A 157 -11.60 -12.42 4.40
N GLY A 158 -11.22 -11.61 3.41
CA GLY A 158 -11.73 -11.70 2.03
C GLY A 158 -11.45 -13.03 1.33
N PHE A 159 -10.51 -13.86 1.82
CA PHE A 159 -10.26 -15.19 1.27
C PHE A 159 -11.49 -16.12 1.33
N GLN A 160 -12.41 -15.89 2.27
CA GLN A 160 -13.66 -16.67 2.35
C GLN A 160 -14.44 -16.73 1.02
N ASP A 161 -14.31 -15.71 0.18
CA ASP A 161 -14.96 -15.63 -1.13
C ASP A 161 -14.11 -16.23 -2.27
N MET A 162 -12.97 -16.86 -1.97
CA MET A 162 -12.03 -17.44 -2.92
C MET A 162 -12.02 -18.97 -2.87
N LYS A 163 -11.64 -19.60 -3.98
CA LYS A 163 -11.44 -21.06 -4.07
C LYS A 163 -10.02 -21.46 -3.70
N THR A 164 -9.07 -20.72 -4.22
CA THR A 164 -7.63 -20.90 -3.98
C THR A 164 -7.02 -19.54 -3.79
N VAL A 165 -6.06 -19.44 -2.88
CA VAL A 165 -5.29 -18.21 -2.58
C VAL A 165 -3.82 -18.52 -2.62
N GLY A 166 -3.03 -17.53 -3.06
CA GLY A 166 -1.58 -17.64 -3.11
C GLY A 166 -0.89 -16.29 -3.01
N VAL A 167 0.40 -16.34 -2.81
CA VAL A 167 1.31 -15.20 -2.77
C VAL A 167 2.31 -15.33 -3.91
N MET A 168 2.41 -14.31 -4.78
CA MET A 168 3.37 -14.29 -5.87
C MET A 168 4.39 -13.17 -5.68
N THR A 169 5.66 -13.49 -5.82
CA THR A 169 6.79 -12.56 -5.81
C THR A 169 6.98 -11.89 -7.17
N ASP A 170 7.79 -10.85 -7.24
CA ASP A 170 8.04 -10.08 -8.47
C ASP A 170 8.75 -10.88 -9.57
N ASP A 171 9.51 -11.91 -9.22
CA ASP A 171 10.08 -12.89 -10.14
C ASP A 171 9.07 -13.95 -10.61
N GLY A 172 7.86 -13.93 -10.06
CA GLY A 172 6.72 -14.78 -10.43
C GLY A 172 6.70 -16.16 -9.78
N ARG A 173 7.43 -16.38 -8.69
CA ARG A 173 7.27 -17.60 -7.87
C ARG A 173 5.99 -17.50 -7.06
N MET A 174 5.22 -18.60 -7.04
CA MET A 174 3.95 -18.70 -6.31
C MET A 174 4.14 -19.57 -5.07
N PHE A 175 3.64 -19.09 -3.94
CA PHE A 175 3.71 -19.77 -2.65
C PHE A 175 2.32 -19.94 -2.03
N PRO A 176 2.03 -21.10 -1.42
CA PRO A 176 0.85 -21.28 -0.58
C PRO A 176 1.01 -20.55 0.74
N ILE A 177 -0.10 -20.02 1.26
CA ILE A 177 -0.15 -19.51 2.63
C ILE A 177 -0.31 -20.71 3.56
N THR A 178 0.63 -20.89 4.50
CA THR A 178 0.65 -22.02 5.42
C THR A 178 0.11 -21.68 6.81
N ALA A 179 0.10 -20.41 7.18
CA ALA A 179 -0.49 -19.96 8.44
C ALA A 179 -0.76 -18.46 8.43
N VAL A 180 -1.69 -18.03 9.28
CA VAL A 180 -1.79 -16.64 9.79
C VAL A 180 -1.18 -16.65 11.19
N LEU A 181 0.02 -16.09 11.32
CA LEU A 181 0.81 -16.11 12.56
C LEU A 181 0.25 -15.12 13.59
N ALA A 182 -0.24 -13.98 13.13
CA ALA A 182 -0.82 -12.93 13.95
C ALA A 182 -1.83 -12.11 13.15
N ALA A 183 -2.82 -11.55 13.81
CA ALA A 183 -3.77 -10.63 13.19
C ALA A 183 -4.37 -9.67 14.23
N ASP A 184 -4.68 -8.46 13.77
CA ASP A 184 -5.43 -7.44 14.49
C ASP A 184 -6.45 -6.83 13.52
N SER A 185 -7.70 -7.24 13.63
CA SER A 185 -8.78 -6.76 12.77
C SER A 185 -9.08 -5.27 12.97
N ARG A 186 -8.78 -4.73 14.15
CA ARG A 186 -9.00 -3.33 14.46
C ARG A 186 -7.97 -2.42 13.80
N ASN A 187 -6.69 -2.77 13.89
CA ASN A 187 -5.61 -2.06 13.20
C ASN A 187 -5.47 -2.54 11.76
N ASP A 188 -6.28 -3.51 11.35
CA ASP A 188 -6.33 -4.06 10.00
C ASP A 188 -4.96 -4.53 9.49
N VAL A 189 -4.26 -5.30 10.32
CA VAL A 189 -2.95 -5.88 10.02
C VAL A 189 -2.99 -7.40 10.24
N ALA A 190 -2.39 -8.16 9.33
CA ALA A 190 -2.17 -9.59 9.46
C ALA A 190 -0.74 -9.97 9.08
N ILE A 191 -0.21 -10.99 9.75
CA ILE A 191 1.10 -11.57 9.51
C ILE A 191 0.91 -13.00 8.99
N LEU A 192 1.33 -13.23 7.75
CA LEU A 192 1.22 -14.50 7.08
C LEU A 192 2.54 -15.25 7.10
N LYS A 193 2.47 -16.58 6.97
CA LYS A 193 3.58 -17.45 6.69
C LYS A 193 3.38 -18.15 5.34
N VAL A 194 4.42 -18.16 4.52
CA VAL A 194 4.53 -18.98 3.31
C VAL A 194 5.78 -19.86 3.41
N GLU A 195 5.79 -20.99 2.70
CA GLU A 195 6.98 -21.85 2.58
C GLU A 195 7.92 -21.30 1.51
N ALA A 196 8.75 -20.35 1.90
CA ALA A 196 9.74 -19.75 1.03
C ALA A 196 11.04 -19.51 1.75
N ASP A 197 12.13 -19.65 1.01
CA ASP A 197 13.48 -19.28 1.41
C ASP A 197 14.00 -18.14 0.52
N ASN A 198 14.91 -17.35 1.06
CA ASN A 198 15.61 -16.30 0.32
C ASN A 198 14.72 -15.23 -0.30
N LEU A 199 13.58 -14.89 0.34
CA LEU A 199 12.83 -13.70 0.00
C LEU A 199 13.58 -12.43 0.44
N THR A 200 13.28 -11.31 -0.20
CA THR A 200 13.86 -9.99 0.12
C THR A 200 13.05 -9.29 1.21
N PRO A 201 13.50 -9.25 2.47
CA PRO A 201 12.75 -8.58 3.52
C PRO A 201 12.89 -7.06 3.45
N LEU A 202 11.79 -6.36 3.68
CA LEU A 202 11.79 -4.91 3.87
C LEU A 202 12.05 -4.58 5.34
N PRO A 203 12.92 -3.60 5.64
CA PRO A 203 13.09 -3.07 6.99
C PRO A 203 11.81 -2.41 7.48
N VAL A 204 11.57 -2.43 8.79
CA VAL A 204 10.41 -1.77 9.41
C VAL A 204 10.90 -0.67 10.34
N ALA A 205 10.58 0.58 10.02
CA ALA A 205 10.87 1.74 10.86
C ALA A 205 9.79 1.93 11.92
N GLU A 206 10.12 2.56 13.04
CA GLU A 206 9.13 2.81 14.09
C GLU A 206 8.07 3.85 13.70
N SER A 207 8.46 4.88 12.97
CA SER A 207 7.54 5.93 12.50
C SER A 207 8.17 6.82 11.42
N ALA A 208 7.35 7.70 10.83
CA ALA A 208 7.81 8.84 10.01
C ALA A 208 7.15 10.13 10.51
N PRO A 209 7.84 11.27 10.58
CA PRO A 209 7.22 12.55 10.95
C PRO A 209 6.28 13.06 9.84
N VAL A 210 5.36 13.97 10.19
CA VAL A 210 4.57 14.72 9.20
C VAL A 210 5.50 15.55 8.35
N GLY A 211 5.28 15.58 7.03
CA GLY A 211 6.15 16.21 6.03
C GLY A 211 7.25 15.29 5.50
N ALA A 212 7.51 14.14 6.13
CA ALA A 212 8.48 13.17 5.60
C ALA A 212 8.03 12.62 4.24
N LYS A 213 8.97 12.52 3.30
CA LYS A 213 8.75 11.91 2.00
C LYS A 213 8.46 10.41 2.15
N VAL A 214 7.49 9.94 1.39
CA VAL A 214 7.11 8.53 1.39
C VAL A 214 6.85 8.01 -0.02
N TYR A 215 6.94 6.69 -0.18
CA TYR A 215 6.71 5.96 -1.41
C TYR A 215 5.76 4.81 -1.14
N CYS A 216 4.92 4.48 -2.12
CA CYS A 216 4.08 3.30 -2.09
C CYS A 216 4.38 2.44 -3.33
N ILE A 217 4.62 1.14 -3.12
CA ILE A 217 4.72 0.16 -4.21
C ILE A 217 3.56 -0.81 -4.02
N SER A 218 2.63 -0.85 -4.98
CA SER A 218 1.36 -1.56 -4.79
C SER A 218 0.80 -2.13 -6.10
N HIS A 219 -0.36 -2.77 -6.02
CA HIS A 219 -1.06 -3.40 -7.14
C HIS A 219 -2.48 -2.82 -7.32
N PRO A 220 -2.61 -1.51 -7.65
CA PRO A 220 -3.91 -0.87 -7.78
C PRO A 220 -4.75 -1.50 -8.90
N ALA A 221 -6.05 -1.65 -8.68
CA ALA A 221 -6.99 -2.04 -9.72
C ALA A 221 -7.19 -0.87 -10.70
N LEU A 222 -7.00 -1.12 -11.99
CA LEU A 222 -7.15 -0.13 -13.05
C LEU A 222 -8.59 -0.07 -13.56
N ASN A 223 -9.34 -1.18 -13.46
CA ASN A 223 -10.72 -1.32 -13.92
C ASN A 223 -10.93 -0.88 -15.37
N THR A 224 -9.92 -1.07 -16.23
CA THR A 224 -10.07 -0.86 -17.68
C THR A 224 -10.54 -2.16 -18.35
N PRO A 225 -11.15 -2.10 -19.57
CA PRO A 225 -11.54 -3.29 -20.31
C PRO A 225 -10.36 -4.24 -20.61
N GLU A 226 -9.16 -3.68 -20.73
CA GLU A 226 -7.95 -4.40 -21.18
C GLU A 226 -7.12 -4.91 -19.98
N THR A 227 -7.22 -4.25 -18.83
CA THR A 227 -6.41 -4.59 -17.65
C THR A 227 -7.15 -4.34 -16.35
N GLU A 228 -7.06 -5.29 -15.44
CA GLU A 228 -7.71 -5.22 -14.14
C GLU A 228 -6.82 -4.58 -13.07
N ASN A 229 -5.49 -4.72 -13.15
CA ASN A 229 -4.55 -4.22 -12.15
C ASN A 229 -3.26 -3.66 -12.73
N GLY A 230 -2.74 -2.60 -12.09
CA GLY A 230 -1.39 -2.09 -12.30
C GLY A 230 -0.43 -2.70 -11.27
N PHE A 231 0.34 -3.74 -11.69
CA PHE A 231 1.24 -4.42 -10.77
C PHE A 231 2.53 -3.64 -10.54
N TYR A 232 3.01 -3.60 -9.29
CA TYR A 232 4.24 -2.93 -8.86
C TYR A 232 4.30 -1.44 -9.22
N THR A 233 3.15 -0.76 -9.14
CA THR A 233 3.07 0.69 -9.37
C THR A 233 3.74 1.43 -8.22
N LEU A 234 4.71 2.31 -8.54
CA LEU A 234 5.33 3.23 -7.59
C LEU A 234 4.59 4.56 -7.61
N THR A 235 4.23 5.07 -6.43
CA THR A 235 3.78 6.43 -6.23
C THR A 235 4.58 7.11 -5.12
N GLU A 236 4.68 8.43 -5.17
CA GLU A 236 5.44 9.25 -4.25
C GLU A 236 4.54 10.29 -3.59
N GLY A 237 4.83 10.64 -2.35
CA GLY A 237 4.12 11.66 -1.60
C GLY A 237 4.81 12.00 -0.29
N VAL A 238 4.03 12.56 0.63
CA VAL A 238 4.50 12.86 2.00
C VAL A 238 3.52 12.33 3.04
N VAL A 239 3.98 12.18 4.26
CA VAL A 239 3.08 12.04 5.41
C VAL A 239 2.34 13.34 5.59
N SER A 240 1.06 13.39 5.26
CA SER A 240 0.22 14.60 5.38
C SER A 240 -0.39 14.79 6.76
N GLY A 241 -0.45 13.72 7.57
CA GLY A 241 -0.96 13.80 8.93
C GLY A 241 -0.87 12.50 9.71
N LYS A 242 -0.94 12.63 11.02
CA LYS A 242 -1.07 11.54 11.98
C LYS A 242 -2.29 11.80 12.84
N PHE A 243 -3.29 10.93 12.75
CA PHE A 243 -4.55 11.15 13.42
C PHE A 243 -4.84 10.03 14.42
N ARG A 244 -5.50 10.40 15.51
CA ARG A 244 -6.09 9.45 16.46
C ARG A 244 -7.60 9.55 16.32
N LEU A 245 -8.16 8.68 15.49
CA LEU A 245 -9.59 8.67 15.22
C LEU A 245 -10.35 7.99 16.36
N ARG A 246 -11.44 8.62 16.81
CA ARG A 246 -12.36 8.05 17.78
C ARG A 246 -13.61 7.59 17.02
N LEU A 247 -13.75 6.30 16.86
CA LEU A 247 -14.98 5.69 16.34
C LEU A 247 -15.90 5.38 17.52
N HIS A 248 -17.18 5.73 17.38
CA HIS A 248 -18.16 5.51 18.46
C HIS A 248 -18.22 4.03 18.85
N GLY A 249 -18.09 3.73 20.15
CA GLY A 249 -18.09 2.35 20.66
C GLY A 249 -16.76 1.60 20.54
N PHE A 250 -15.71 2.22 19.95
CA PHE A 250 -14.41 1.58 19.81
C PHE A 250 -13.28 2.42 20.45
N PRO A 251 -12.22 1.78 20.94
CA PRO A 251 -11.03 2.52 21.38
C PRO A 251 -10.42 3.31 20.22
N PRO A 252 -9.66 4.40 20.49
CA PRO A 252 -9.06 5.23 19.44
C PRO A 252 -8.14 4.44 18.51
N LEU A 253 -8.16 4.78 17.22
CA LEU A 253 -7.38 4.16 16.16
C LEU A 253 -6.34 5.15 15.63
N ASN A 254 -5.07 4.75 15.56
CA ASN A 254 -4.02 5.56 14.98
C ASN A 254 -4.01 5.38 13.45
N VAL A 255 -3.97 6.51 12.74
CA VAL A 255 -3.99 6.56 11.28
C VAL A 255 -2.83 7.43 10.79
N LEU A 256 -2.14 6.96 9.77
CA LEU A 256 -1.14 7.67 9.01
C LEU A 256 -1.78 8.10 7.69
N ALA A 257 -1.99 9.40 7.50
CA ALA A 257 -2.45 9.93 6.23
C ALA A 257 -1.24 10.27 5.35
N VAL A 258 -1.32 9.95 4.07
CA VAL A 258 -0.24 10.20 3.09
C VAL A 258 -0.82 10.80 1.81
N THR A 259 0.03 11.47 1.03
CA THR A 259 -0.33 11.99 -0.31
C THR A 259 0.11 11.07 -1.44
N ALA A 260 0.89 10.03 -1.17
CA ALA A 260 1.19 8.99 -2.15
C ALA A 260 -0.12 8.30 -2.57
N ASP A 261 -0.33 8.18 -3.89
CA ASP A 261 -1.56 7.61 -4.44
C ASP A 261 -1.61 6.09 -4.34
N TYR A 262 -2.82 5.59 -4.09
CA TYR A 262 -3.16 4.17 -4.17
C TYR A 262 -4.68 4.00 -4.31
N ALA A 263 -5.10 2.83 -4.74
CA ALA A 263 -6.50 2.50 -5.01
C ALA A 263 -6.83 1.08 -4.51
N LYS A 264 -8.05 0.62 -4.77
CA LYS A 264 -8.45 -0.77 -4.54
C LYS A 264 -7.41 -1.73 -5.12
N GLY A 265 -7.07 -2.80 -4.40
CA GLY A 265 -5.97 -3.72 -4.76
C GLY A 265 -4.63 -3.35 -4.11
N SER A 266 -4.43 -2.11 -3.71
CA SER A 266 -3.23 -1.69 -2.97
C SER A 266 -3.26 -2.06 -1.48
N SER A 267 -4.39 -2.52 -0.95
CA SER A 267 -4.52 -2.94 0.45
C SER A 267 -3.41 -3.92 0.84
N GLY A 268 -2.72 -3.65 1.94
CA GLY A 268 -1.58 -4.44 2.40
C GLY A 268 -0.21 -4.02 1.85
N ALA A 269 -0.16 -3.06 0.92
CA ALA A 269 1.09 -2.56 0.38
C ALA A 269 1.90 -1.74 1.42
N PRO A 270 3.23 -1.73 1.33
CA PRO A 270 4.07 -0.92 2.20
C PRO A 270 4.01 0.56 1.84
N ILE A 271 3.98 1.42 2.85
CA ILE A 271 4.39 2.83 2.75
C ILE A 271 5.83 2.90 3.24
N LEU A 272 6.74 3.32 2.37
CA LEU A 272 8.18 3.33 2.59
C LEU A 272 8.67 4.76 2.84
N ASN A 273 9.66 4.94 3.72
CA ASN A 273 10.39 6.19 3.86
C ASN A 273 11.52 6.33 2.82
N GLU A 274 12.29 7.42 2.88
CA GLU A 274 13.43 7.68 2.00
C GLU A 274 14.60 6.68 2.16
N HIS A 275 14.54 5.78 3.13
CA HIS A 275 15.54 4.73 3.33
C HIS A 275 15.08 3.36 2.79
N GLY A 276 13.84 3.28 2.27
CA GLY A 276 13.20 2.05 1.85
C GLY A 276 12.68 1.20 3.01
N ALA A 277 12.55 1.78 4.22
CA ALA A 277 11.97 1.12 5.38
C ALA A 277 10.46 1.40 5.47
N VAL A 278 9.69 0.42 5.90
CA VAL A 278 8.24 0.49 6.06
C VAL A 278 7.88 1.39 7.24
N VAL A 279 7.09 2.42 6.99
CA VAL A 279 6.54 3.35 8.01
C VAL A 279 5.03 3.22 8.15
N GLY A 280 4.38 2.46 7.28
CA GLY A 280 2.96 2.19 7.33
C GLY A 280 2.53 1.13 6.33
N ILE A 281 1.28 0.72 6.42
CA ILE A 281 0.62 -0.22 5.53
C ILE A 281 -0.64 0.42 4.94
N VAL A 282 -0.80 0.35 3.62
CA VAL A 282 -1.99 0.85 2.91
C VAL A 282 -3.23 0.16 3.43
N CYS A 283 -4.28 0.93 3.71
CA CYS A 283 -5.53 0.39 4.25
C CYS A 283 -6.74 0.80 3.41
N GLU A 284 -7.03 2.09 3.34
CA GLU A 284 -8.26 2.58 2.71
C GLU A 284 -8.12 3.96 2.07
N THR A 285 -9.04 4.29 1.18
CA THR A 285 -9.22 5.62 0.62
C THR A 285 -10.59 6.15 1.00
N LEU A 286 -10.66 7.42 1.41
CA LEU A 286 -11.90 8.08 1.79
C LEU A 286 -12.10 9.32 0.91
N PRO A 287 -13.02 9.30 -0.07
CA PRO A 287 -13.38 10.48 -0.81
C PRO A 287 -14.15 11.45 0.08
N LEU A 288 -13.81 12.73 0.00
CA LEU A 288 -14.52 13.83 0.63
C LEU A 288 -15.29 14.58 -0.45
N TYR A 289 -16.58 14.72 -0.25
CA TYR A 289 -17.48 15.33 -1.21
C TYR A 289 -17.87 16.74 -0.77
N GLY A 290 -18.01 17.66 -1.73
CA GLY A 290 -18.51 19.02 -1.51
C GLY A 290 -20.04 19.10 -1.54
N ASP A 291 -20.71 18.02 -1.99
CA ASP A 291 -22.16 17.95 -2.13
C ASP A 291 -22.76 16.70 -1.45
N ALA A 292 -24.05 16.77 -1.14
CA ALA A 292 -24.78 15.68 -0.53
C ALA A 292 -25.10 14.52 -1.51
N GLN A 293 -24.93 14.76 -2.81
CA GLN A 293 -25.16 13.78 -3.89
C GLN A 293 -23.93 12.95 -4.19
N GLU A 294 -22.79 13.23 -3.51
CA GLU A 294 -21.51 12.52 -3.69
C GLU A 294 -20.96 12.55 -5.12
N GLN A 295 -21.20 13.66 -5.83
CA GLN A 295 -20.75 13.87 -7.22
C GLN A 295 -19.54 14.79 -7.32
N ASP A 296 -19.37 15.73 -6.36
CA ASP A 296 -18.29 16.71 -6.31
C ASP A 296 -17.19 16.23 -5.34
N VAL A 297 -16.23 15.43 -5.84
CA VAL A 297 -15.08 14.96 -5.04
C VAL A 297 -14.09 16.10 -4.84
N GLN A 298 -14.03 16.64 -3.63
CA GLN A 298 -13.09 17.70 -3.25
C GLN A 298 -11.68 17.17 -2.98
N MET A 299 -11.58 15.99 -2.37
CA MET A 299 -10.33 15.39 -1.97
C MET A 299 -10.52 13.90 -1.75
N VAL A 300 -9.47 13.11 -1.95
CA VAL A 300 -9.43 11.71 -1.53
C VAL A 300 -8.36 11.55 -0.46
N TRP A 301 -8.78 11.29 0.77
CA TRP A 301 -7.85 10.94 1.84
C TRP A 301 -7.33 9.53 1.68
N LYS A 302 -6.02 9.38 1.82
CA LYS A 302 -5.29 8.13 1.74
C LYS A 302 -4.89 7.72 3.16
N PHE A 303 -5.56 6.73 3.73
CA PHE A 303 -5.33 6.26 5.09
C PHE A 303 -4.53 4.96 5.10
N SER A 304 -3.45 5.00 5.88
CA SER A 304 -2.59 3.86 6.17
C SER A 304 -2.58 3.60 7.67
N ARG A 305 -2.29 2.38 8.07
CA ARG A 305 -1.95 2.11 9.48
C ARG A 305 -0.46 2.35 9.68
N PRO A 306 -0.05 3.02 10.75
CA PRO A 306 1.37 3.25 11.02
C PRO A 306 2.10 1.93 11.31
N SER A 307 3.40 1.88 11.03
CA SER A 307 4.25 0.72 11.31
C SER A 307 4.22 0.26 12.78
N SER A 308 3.93 1.17 13.71
CA SER A 308 3.71 0.81 15.11
C SER A 308 2.58 -0.21 15.32
N SER A 309 1.57 -0.25 14.43
CA SER A 309 0.53 -1.28 14.45
C SER A 309 1.07 -2.65 14.03
N ILE A 310 2.02 -2.70 13.08
CA ILE A 310 2.73 -3.92 12.69
C ILE A 310 3.60 -4.39 13.85
N LEU A 311 4.44 -3.50 14.38
CA LEU A 311 5.37 -3.81 15.47
C LEU A 311 4.64 -4.28 16.74
N ALA A 312 3.44 -3.77 17.01
CA ALA A 312 2.61 -4.22 18.12
C ALA A 312 2.16 -5.69 17.99
N LEU A 313 1.96 -6.19 16.75
CA LEU A 313 1.65 -7.59 16.50
C LEU A 313 2.86 -8.52 16.60
N LEU A 314 4.06 -7.98 16.38
CA LEU A 314 5.32 -8.72 16.36
C LEU A 314 6.02 -8.78 17.72
N ARG A 315 5.46 -8.15 18.74
CA ARG A 315 5.99 -8.16 20.13
C ARG A 315 5.08 -8.99 21.02
N GLU A 316 5.66 -9.77 21.91
CA GLU A 316 4.85 -10.39 22.97
C GLU A 316 4.08 -9.29 23.73
N LYS A 317 2.80 -9.51 23.89
CA LYS A 317 1.99 -8.66 24.75
C LYS A 317 2.52 -8.81 26.19
N PRO A 318 2.97 -7.74 26.87
CA PRO A 318 3.36 -7.87 28.25
C PRO A 318 2.21 -8.52 29.04
N PRO A 319 2.52 -9.42 29.99
CA PRO A 319 1.49 -10.06 30.79
C PRO A 319 0.59 -8.97 31.39
N ALA A 320 -0.73 -9.17 31.28
CA ALA A 320 -1.69 -8.23 31.85
C ALA A 320 -1.30 -7.98 33.30
N ALA A 321 -1.13 -6.70 33.68
CA ALA A 321 -0.90 -6.35 35.08
C ALA A 321 -2.03 -6.99 35.90
N LYS A 322 -1.68 -7.84 36.88
CA LYS A 322 -2.69 -8.42 37.76
C LYS A 322 -3.37 -7.27 38.50
N PRO A 323 -4.71 -7.31 38.62
CA PRO A 323 -5.50 -6.28 39.31
C PRO A 323 -5.09 -6.11 40.77
#